data_dabe3e8956ae4f0d5b7a92890f80a9c4
#
_entry.id   dabe3e8956ae4f0d5b7a92890f80a9c4
#
_cell.length_a   1.000
_cell.length_b   1.000
_cell.length_c   1.000
_cell.angle_alpha   90.00
_cell.angle_beta   90.00
_cell.angle_gamma   90.00
#
_symmetry.space_group_name_H-M   'P 1'
#
loop_
_entity.id
_entity.type
_entity.pdbx_description
1 polymer ?
#
loop_
_entity_poly.entity_id
_entity_poly.type
_entity_poly.pdbx_seq_one_letter_code
_entity_poly.pdbx_strand_id
1 'polypeptide(L)'
;MRTILLCGRLFDGVSSAPAESQALVIEGERIVQVGPIDALPPAGPEDRVVDYRAYLVMPGLSDVHTHLSYGNARSEEEVDLYGTLEYRAIRALAAAQRMLKAGFTALLDPACAGLVTPSLRDALFAGLFPGPRITAAGRALTSRQGLYDYYPSWVGVPSCSTGVLVTSVPEAIETIRQQTKDGVDVIKIAMDGIQGGNSGGLYAAFNQDETTAMVREAHRLGRKVVVHARGREGALYAARAGVDIIYHASRIDEEGVRAAAGEGCAICPSLLMLVNNVQYAQPDDPSYDWWPNIQRRELAAASRNLRAAYEAGVQLVTGSETGFAITPYGEWATRELTLMVRFLGLPAEEVLRIATSTNRKLLRGGNEFDSLAKGKLADLLVFDGDPFSEIHQLEESARIVGVWKGGALVELPAMPAEMPRHPAEASQGYWNRLYTRQSTGFTPPISPELDRYADREADDQVQEDVK
;
A
#
# COMPACT_ATOMS: atom_id res chain seq x y z
N MET A 1 -21.57 -10.60 26.82
CA MET A 1 -22.25 -9.77 25.77
C MET A 1 -21.62 -10.08 24.43
N ARG A 2 -22.37 -10.62 23.48
CA ARG A 2 -21.95 -10.91 22.11
C ARG A 2 -22.48 -9.84 21.18
N THR A 3 -21.78 -9.56 20.10
CA THR A 3 -22.31 -8.82 18.96
C THR A 3 -22.58 -9.81 17.82
N ILE A 4 -23.80 -9.84 17.33
CA ILE A 4 -24.25 -10.73 16.25
C ILE A 4 -24.52 -9.87 15.03
N LEU A 5 -23.72 -10.03 13.98
CA LEU A 5 -23.92 -9.37 12.70
C LEU A 5 -24.71 -10.32 11.78
N LEU A 6 -25.90 -9.92 11.33
CA LEU A 6 -26.68 -10.65 10.34
C LEU A 6 -26.30 -10.12 8.97
N CYS A 7 -25.68 -10.94 8.13
CA CYS A 7 -25.10 -10.56 6.86
C CYS A 7 -25.93 -11.09 5.69
N GLY A 8 -26.30 -10.26 4.73
CA GLY A 8 -26.93 -10.72 3.49
C GLY A 8 -25.96 -11.59 2.70
N ARG A 9 -24.77 -11.06 2.50
CA ARG A 9 -23.64 -11.79 1.91
C ARG A 9 -22.40 -11.66 2.82
N LEU A 10 -21.62 -12.71 2.94
CA LEU A 10 -20.39 -12.72 3.71
C LEU A 10 -19.28 -13.31 2.86
N PHE A 11 -18.25 -12.51 2.61
CA PHE A 11 -16.98 -12.96 2.06
C PHE A 11 -15.99 -13.17 3.20
N ASP A 12 -15.44 -14.36 3.32
CA ASP A 12 -14.53 -14.72 4.42
C ASP A 12 -13.07 -14.28 4.20
N GLY A 13 -12.73 -13.81 2.99
CA GLY A 13 -11.37 -13.44 2.57
C GLY A 13 -10.61 -14.57 1.88
N VAL A 14 -11.11 -15.80 1.87
CA VAL A 14 -10.42 -17.00 1.36
C VAL A 14 -11.20 -17.68 0.25
N SER A 15 -12.53 -17.77 0.37
CA SER A 15 -13.42 -18.38 -0.60
C SER A 15 -13.40 -17.63 -1.94
N SER A 16 -13.83 -18.29 -3.02
CA SER A 16 -13.92 -17.65 -4.35
C SER A 16 -15.14 -16.73 -4.50
N ALA A 17 -16.16 -16.90 -3.64
CA ALA A 17 -17.38 -16.10 -3.68
C ALA A 17 -17.96 -15.92 -2.27
N PRO A 18 -18.75 -14.86 -2.03
CA PRO A 18 -19.43 -14.68 -0.75
C PRO A 18 -20.54 -15.71 -0.55
N ALA A 19 -20.75 -16.11 0.71
CA ALA A 19 -21.86 -16.95 1.12
C ALA A 19 -23.07 -16.09 1.49
N GLU A 20 -24.28 -16.56 1.11
CA GLU A 20 -25.55 -15.86 1.38
C GLU A 20 -26.06 -16.15 2.79
N SER A 21 -26.82 -15.18 3.35
CA SER A 21 -27.57 -15.33 4.61
C SER A 21 -26.71 -15.87 5.78
N GLN A 22 -25.58 -15.26 6.00
CA GLN A 22 -24.64 -15.66 7.05
C GLN A 22 -24.77 -14.79 8.29
N ALA A 23 -24.32 -15.31 9.42
CA ALA A 23 -24.12 -14.53 10.61
C ALA A 23 -22.71 -14.69 11.16
N LEU A 24 -22.23 -13.62 11.75
CA LEU A 24 -20.91 -13.54 12.39
C LEU A 24 -21.13 -13.12 13.84
N VAL A 25 -20.66 -13.94 14.78
CA VAL A 25 -20.77 -13.68 16.23
C VAL A 25 -19.41 -13.27 16.77
N ILE A 26 -19.38 -12.15 17.47
CA ILE A 26 -18.18 -11.54 18.03
C ILE A 26 -18.28 -11.50 19.55
N GLU A 27 -17.22 -11.93 20.24
CA GLU A 27 -17.03 -11.73 21.67
C GLU A 27 -15.70 -10.98 21.90
N GLY A 28 -15.77 -9.83 22.55
CA GLY A 28 -14.61 -8.95 22.65
C GLY A 28 -14.10 -8.57 21.24
N GLU A 29 -12.84 -8.86 20.98
CA GLU A 29 -12.23 -8.57 19.67
C GLU A 29 -12.33 -9.71 18.65
N ARG A 30 -12.84 -10.91 19.06
CA ARG A 30 -12.72 -12.12 18.25
C ARG A 30 -14.05 -12.64 17.73
N ILE A 31 -13.98 -13.22 16.56
CA ILE A 31 -15.05 -14.00 15.95
C ILE A 31 -15.09 -15.35 16.66
N VAL A 32 -16.24 -15.67 17.27
CA VAL A 32 -16.43 -16.94 17.99
C VAL A 32 -17.25 -17.95 17.19
N GLN A 33 -18.07 -17.44 16.23
CA GLN A 33 -18.86 -18.29 15.34
C GLN A 33 -19.13 -17.58 14.01
N VAL A 34 -19.14 -18.34 12.93
CA VAL A 34 -19.60 -17.94 11.58
C VAL A 34 -20.45 -19.08 11.04
N GLY A 35 -21.55 -18.77 10.38
CA GLY A 35 -22.42 -19.77 9.74
C GLY A 35 -23.76 -19.20 9.29
N PRO A 36 -24.64 -20.04 8.73
CA PRO A 36 -25.97 -19.63 8.29
C PRO A 36 -26.78 -19.02 9.46
N ILE A 37 -27.55 -17.98 9.16
CA ILE A 37 -28.38 -17.29 10.17
C ILE A 37 -29.30 -18.29 10.89
N ASP A 38 -29.92 -19.21 10.17
CA ASP A 38 -30.88 -20.18 10.73
C ASP A 38 -30.21 -21.25 11.61
N ALA A 39 -28.90 -21.40 11.55
CA ALA A 39 -28.13 -22.34 12.37
C ALA A 39 -27.62 -21.71 13.69
N LEU A 40 -27.85 -20.41 13.90
CA LEU A 40 -27.43 -19.75 15.13
C LEU A 40 -28.43 -20.00 16.26
N PRO A 41 -27.93 -20.17 17.51
CA PRO A 41 -28.81 -20.13 18.67
C PRO A 41 -29.45 -18.74 18.79
N PRO A 42 -30.67 -18.64 19.34
CA PRO A 42 -31.33 -17.36 19.56
C PRO A 42 -30.46 -16.38 20.34
N ALA A 43 -30.55 -15.10 19.99
CA ALA A 43 -29.86 -14.05 20.71
C ALA A 43 -30.35 -13.99 22.16
N GLY A 44 -29.42 -13.92 23.10
CA GLY A 44 -29.72 -13.69 24.49
C GLY A 44 -30.09 -12.22 24.77
N PRO A 45 -30.65 -11.93 25.97
CA PRO A 45 -31.10 -10.58 26.32
C PRO A 45 -29.98 -9.53 26.38
N GLU A 46 -28.74 -9.97 26.55
CA GLU A 46 -27.57 -9.09 26.57
C GLU A 46 -26.81 -9.02 25.24
N ASP A 47 -27.27 -9.74 24.21
CA ASP A 47 -26.61 -9.76 22.91
C ASP A 47 -27.05 -8.54 22.08
N ARG A 48 -26.08 -7.90 21.43
CA ARG A 48 -26.32 -6.84 20.45
C ARG A 48 -26.48 -7.47 19.08
N VAL A 49 -27.65 -7.35 18.48
CA VAL A 49 -27.88 -7.77 17.08
C VAL A 49 -27.79 -6.55 16.17
N VAL A 50 -26.98 -6.66 15.12
CA VAL A 50 -26.84 -5.63 14.08
C VAL A 50 -27.24 -6.23 12.73
N ASP A 51 -28.19 -5.59 12.06
CA ASP A 51 -28.75 -6.06 10.80
C ASP A 51 -28.03 -5.48 9.59
N TYR A 52 -27.25 -6.33 8.95
CA TYR A 52 -26.55 -6.04 7.68
C TYR A 52 -27.03 -6.95 6.53
N ARG A 53 -28.29 -7.45 6.60
CA ARG A 53 -28.85 -8.34 5.56
C ARG A 53 -29.01 -7.69 4.20
N ALA A 54 -28.97 -6.36 4.10
CA ALA A 54 -28.96 -5.66 2.83
C ALA A 54 -27.55 -5.54 2.20
N TYR A 55 -26.48 -5.92 2.90
CA TYR A 55 -25.12 -5.56 2.59
C TYR A 55 -24.18 -6.77 2.44
N LEU A 56 -23.04 -6.53 1.81
CA LEU A 56 -21.88 -7.42 1.83
C LEU A 56 -21.04 -7.12 3.08
N VAL A 57 -20.72 -8.16 3.84
CA VAL A 57 -19.71 -8.11 4.91
C VAL A 57 -18.48 -8.85 4.43
N MET A 58 -17.30 -8.23 4.55
CA MET A 58 -16.03 -8.78 4.12
C MET A 58 -14.92 -8.40 5.10
N PRO A 59 -13.74 -9.05 5.07
CA PRO A 59 -12.60 -8.57 5.85
C PRO A 59 -12.30 -7.13 5.47
N GLY A 60 -11.90 -6.30 6.42
CA GLY A 60 -11.42 -4.96 6.10
C GLY A 60 -10.25 -5.05 5.11
N LEU A 61 -10.08 -4.05 4.28
CA LEU A 61 -9.01 -4.00 3.29
C LEU A 61 -7.64 -3.85 3.96
N SER A 62 -6.61 -4.23 3.24
CA SER A 62 -5.21 -4.05 3.63
C SER A 62 -4.41 -3.45 2.48
N ASP A 63 -3.43 -2.62 2.81
CA ASP A 63 -2.54 -1.94 1.88
C ASP A 63 -1.09 -2.16 2.33
N VAL A 64 -0.27 -2.77 1.48
CA VAL A 64 1.12 -3.09 1.85
C VAL A 64 2.13 -2.04 1.36
N HIS A 65 1.66 -0.91 0.81
CA HIS A 65 2.53 0.17 0.36
C HIS A 65 1.92 1.54 0.65
N THR A 66 2.08 2.01 1.88
CA THR A 66 1.62 3.34 2.33
C THR A 66 2.79 4.16 2.86
N HIS A 67 2.65 5.49 2.90
CA HIS A 67 3.68 6.40 3.41
C HIS A 67 3.08 7.39 4.42
N LEU A 68 2.75 6.92 5.61
CA LEU A 68 1.99 7.69 6.62
C LEU A 68 2.71 8.96 7.10
N SER A 69 4.05 8.98 7.07
CA SER A 69 4.85 10.13 7.49
C SER A 69 4.98 11.24 6.42
N TYR A 70 4.59 10.97 5.15
CA TYR A 70 4.82 11.89 4.03
C TYR A 70 3.85 13.08 4.03
N GLY A 71 2.60 12.87 4.44
CA GLY A 71 1.65 13.96 4.66
C GLY A 71 1.04 14.55 3.40
N ASN A 72 0.81 13.74 2.36
CA ASN A 72 0.37 14.17 1.04
C ASN A 72 1.37 15.12 0.38
N ALA A 73 2.64 14.79 0.45
CA ALA A 73 3.74 15.63 -0.03
C ALA A 73 3.64 15.93 -1.53
N ARG A 74 4.10 17.12 -1.90
CA ARG A 74 4.16 17.61 -3.28
C ARG A 74 5.56 17.50 -3.89
N SER A 75 6.56 17.29 -3.04
CA SER A 75 7.95 17.13 -3.44
C SER A 75 8.73 16.30 -2.43
N GLU A 76 9.95 15.92 -2.79
CA GLU A 76 10.89 15.23 -1.90
C GLU A 76 11.28 16.12 -0.70
N GLU A 77 11.41 17.43 -0.88
CA GLU A 77 11.71 18.38 0.20
C GLU A 77 10.58 18.43 1.24
N GLU A 78 9.31 18.36 0.81
CA GLU A 78 8.19 18.26 1.74
C GLU A 78 8.21 16.97 2.54
N VAL A 79 8.63 15.86 1.91
CA VAL A 79 8.81 14.58 2.61
C VAL A 79 9.92 14.67 3.65
N ASP A 80 11.04 15.32 3.32
CA ASP A 80 12.27 15.21 4.10
C ASP A 80 12.54 16.37 5.07
N LEU A 81 12.17 17.61 4.72
CA LEU A 81 12.76 18.79 5.39
C LEU A 81 11.78 19.61 6.24
N TYR A 82 10.54 19.81 5.79
CA TYR A 82 9.70 20.91 6.32
C TYR A 82 8.86 20.60 7.54
N GLY A 83 8.88 19.39 8.06
CA GLY A 83 8.16 19.04 9.28
C GLY A 83 9.06 18.41 10.33
N THR A 84 8.94 18.78 11.62
CA THR A 84 9.60 18.05 12.68
C THR A 84 9.05 16.63 12.80
N LEU A 85 9.82 15.69 13.35
CA LEU A 85 9.37 14.29 13.50
C LEU A 85 8.11 14.19 14.37
N GLU A 86 8.00 15.04 15.40
CA GLU A 86 6.85 15.12 16.30
C GLU A 86 5.58 15.56 15.53
N TYR A 87 5.69 16.61 14.71
CA TYR A 87 4.58 17.06 13.88
C TYR A 87 4.16 15.98 12.87
N ARG A 88 5.14 15.32 12.23
CA ARG A 88 4.87 14.21 11.30
C ARG A 88 4.18 13.04 11.99
N ALA A 89 4.52 12.72 13.25
CA ALA A 89 3.86 11.67 14.01
C ALA A 89 2.39 11.99 14.27
N ILE A 90 2.07 13.24 14.64
CA ILE A 90 0.68 13.69 14.82
C ILE A 90 -0.08 13.66 13.50
N ARG A 91 0.53 14.14 12.40
CA ARG A 91 -0.05 14.12 11.06
C ARG A 91 -0.28 12.69 10.54
N ALA A 92 0.65 11.77 10.84
CA ALA A 92 0.55 10.37 10.48
C ALA A 92 -0.64 9.66 11.17
N LEU A 93 -1.02 10.06 12.39
CA LEU A 93 -2.25 9.57 13.03
C LEU A 93 -3.49 9.92 12.20
N ALA A 94 -3.60 11.19 11.78
CA ALA A 94 -4.72 11.62 10.93
C ALA A 94 -4.73 10.89 9.58
N ALA A 95 -3.54 10.65 8.97
CA ALA A 95 -3.40 9.87 7.75
C ALA A 95 -3.90 8.43 7.93
N ALA A 96 -3.46 7.75 8.99
CA ALA A 96 -3.87 6.38 9.31
C ALA A 96 -5.38 6.27 9.57
N GLN A 97 -5.98 7.26 10.25
CA GLN A 97 -7.42 7.31 10.48
C GLN A 97 -8.23 7.52 9.20
N ARG A 98 -7.71 8.31 8.23
CA ARG A 98 -8.33 8.43 6.91
C ARG A 98 -8.32 7.11 6.14
N MET A 99 -7.20 6.38 6.19
CA MET A 99 -7.11 5.04 5.59
C MET A 99 -8.09 4.07 6.26
N LEU A 100 -8.21 4.10 7.60
CA LEU A 100 -9.19 3.28 8.31
C LEU A 100 -10.62 3.60 7.90
N LYS A 101 -10.97 4.88 7.77
CA LYS A 101 -12.29 5.33 7.32
C LYS A 101 -12.59 4.88 5.88
N ALA A 102 -11.57 4.78 5.03
CA ALA A 102 -11.68 4.26 3.67
C ALA A 102 -11.74 2.72 3.60
N GLY A 103 -11.87 2.03 4.74
CA GLY A 103 -12.02 0.57 4.79
C GLY A 103 -10.73 -0.22 5.02
N PHE A 104 -9.58 0.45 5.10
CA PHE A 104 -8.29 -0.21 5.29
C PHE A 104 -8.01 -0.43 6.78
N THR A 105 -8.23 -1.65 7.27
CA THR A 105 -8.03 -2.01 8.68
C THR A 105 -6.60 -2.41 9.01
N ALA A 106 -5.77 -2.66 7.99
CA ALA A 106 -4.37 -3.03 8.16
C ALA A 106 -3.48 -2.39 7.07
N LEU A 107 -2.33 -1.86 7.48
CA LEU A 107 -1.39 -1.13 6.61
C LEU A 107 0.05 -1.61 6.82
N LEU A 108 0.86 -1.56 5.76
CA LEU A 108 2.32 -1.58 5.85
C LEU A 108 2.86 -0.24 5.36
N ASP A 109 3.60 0.44 6.22
CA ASP A 109 4.38 1.63 5.90
C ASP A 109 5.86 1.23 5.75
N PRO A 110 6.35 1.10 4.50
CA PRO A 110 7.68 0.55 4.24
C PRO A 110 8.82 1.54 4.47
N ALA A 111 8.53 2.85 4.57
CA ALA A 111 9.57 3.85 4.79
C ALA A 111 9.01 5.09 5.49
N CYS A 112 9.56 5.43 6.63
CA CYS A 112 9.14 6.63 7.37
C CYS A 112 10.32 7.50 7.79
N ALA A 113 10.04 8.76 8.08
CA ALA A 113 10.99 9.67 8.70
C ALA A 113 11.27 9.24 10.14
N GLY A 114 12.54 8.99 10.47
CA GLY A 114 12.93 8.56 11.81
C GLY A 114 12.17 7.30 12.26
N LEU A 115 11.47 7.41 13.39
CA LEU A 115 10.64 6.35 13.98
C LEU A 115 9.16 6.76 14.05
N VAL A 116 8.70 7.62 13.15
CA VAL A 116 7.31 8.15 13.13
C VAL A 116 6.30 6.99 13.11
N THR A 117 6.43 6.08 12.16
CA THR A 117 5.43 5.00 12.00
C THR A 117 5.54 3.90 13.05
N PRO A 118 6.73 3.45 13.50
CA PRO A 118 6.85 2.59 14.68
C PRO A 118 6.18 3.18 15.92
N SER A 119 6.39 4.48 16.21
CA SER A 119 5.77 5.17 17.34
C SER A 119 4.25 5.25 17.21
N LEU A 120 3.75 5.55 16.01
CA LEU A 120 2.31 5.56 15.72
C LEU A 120 1.70 4.16 15.93
N ARG A 121 2.33 3.11 15.37
CA ARG A 121 1.90 1.72 15.56
C ARG A 121 1.75 1.38 17.06
N ASP A 122 2.74 1.73 17.85
CA ASP A 122 2.75 1.42 19.28
C ASP A 122 1.67 2.21 20.04
N ALA A 123 1.42 3.48 19.68
CA ALA A 123 0.34 4.29 20.25
C ALA A 123 -1.06 3.69 19.93
N LEU A 124 -1.25 3.24 18.68
CA LEU A 124 -2.50 2.58 18.26
C LEU A 124 -2.67 1.22 18.93
N PHE A 125 -1.60 0.45 19.08
CA PHE A 125 -1.61 -0.83 19.76
C PHE A 125 -1.91 -0.68 21.25
N ALA A 126 -1.40 0.36 21.89
CA ALA A 126 -1.71 0.71 23.28
C ALA A 126 -3.14 1.24 23.48
N GLY A 127 -3.92 1.42 22.41
CA GLY A 127 -5.29 1.90 22.50
C GLY A 127 -5.43 3.40 22.77
N LEU A 128 -4.36 4.20 22.60
CA LEU A 128 -4.42 5.65 22.82
C LEU A 128 -5.34 6.36 21.82
N PHE A 129 -5.43 5.81 20.63
CA PHE A 129 -6.28 6.32 19.56
C PHE A 129 -6.85 5.18 18.72
N PRO A 130 -8.04 5.35 18.11
CA PRO A 130 -8.51 4.44 17.07
C PRO A 130 -7.66 4.59 15.79
N GLY A 131 -7.33 3.47 15.16
CA GLY A 131 -6.54 3.44 13.92
C GLY A 131 -6.39 2.02 13.38
N PRO A 132 -5.85 1.85 12.17
CA PRO A 132 -5.60 0.54 11.56
C PRO A 132 -4.49 -0.22 12.30
N ARG A 133 -4.35 -1.52 12.01
CA ARG A 133 -3.15 -2.28 12.39
C ARG A 133 -2.01 -1.86 11.48
N ILE A 134 -0.85 -1.54 12.05
CA ILE A 134 0.29 -1.06 11.28
C ILE A 134 1.46 -2.05 11.38
N THR A 135 2.06 -2.33 10.24
CA THR A 135 3.38 -2.93 10.08
C THR A 135 4.32 -1.82 9.65
N ALA A 136 5.38 -1.58 10.40
CA ALA A 136 6.19 -0.38 10.24
C ALA A 136 7.65 -0.69 9.91
N ALA A 137 8.18 -0.04 8.88
CA ALA A 137 9.62 0.12 8.68
C ALA A 137 10.14 1.37 9.42
N GLY A 138 11.45 1.49 9.48
CA GLY A 138 12.15 2.73 9.77
C GLY A 138 12.51 3.50 8.49
N ARG A 139 13.68 4.13 8.50
CA ARG A 139 14.25 4.81 7.32
C ARG A 139 14.71 3.77 6.29
N ALA A 140 14.44 4.03 5.01
CA ALA A 140 14.89 3.16 3.93
C ALA A 140 16.42 3.20 3.77
N LEU A 141 17.07 2.05 3.66
CA LEU A 141 18.49 1.99 3.31
C LEU A 141 18.63 2.36 1.84
N THR A 142 19.50 3.31 1.56
CA THR A 142 19.84 3.75 0.20
C THR A 142 21.34 3.87 0.01
N SER A 143 21.80 3.78 -1.22
CA SER A 143 23.16 4.10 -1.64
C SER A 143 23.16 5.47 -2.34
N ARG A 144 24.37 5.95 -2.67
CA ARG A 144 24.47 7.17 -3.50
C ARG A 144 23.74 6.98 -4.83
N GLN A 145 23.02 8.03 -5.22
CA GLN A 145 22.15 8.04 -6.41
C GLN A 145 20.94 7.07 -6.35
N GLY A 146 20.72 6.39 -5.23
CA GLY A 146 19.48 5.65 -5.01
C GLY A 146 18.31 6.56 -4.67
N LEU A 147 17.12 6.00 -4.60
CA LEU A 147 15.94 6.69 -4.06
C LEU A 147 16.26 7.20 -2.65
N TYR A 148 15.84 8.41 -2.31
CA TYR A 148 16.13 9.15 -1.07
C TYR A 148 17.52 9.84 -1.01
N ASP A 149 18.42 9.64 -1.96
CA ASP A 149 19.65 10.44 -2.08
C ASP A 149 19.41 11.61 -3.06
N TYR A 150 18.47 12.50 -2.70
CA TYR A 150 17.97 13.57 -3.57
C TYR A 150 18.86 14.81 -3.59
N TYR A 151 19.65 15.01 -2.55
CA TYR A 151 20.40 16.24 -2.34
C TYR A 151 21.84 16.10 -2.83
N PRO A 152 22.48 17.23 -3.21
CA PRO A 152 23.90 17.21 -3.58
C PRO A 152 24.79 16.55 -2.52
N SER A 153 25.86 15.89 -2.96
CA SER A 153 26.73 15.12 -2.06
C SER A 153 27.34 15.92 -0.90
N TRP A 154 27.47 17.24 -1.08
CA TRP A 154 27.94 18.15 -0.03
C TRP A 154 26.85 18.53 0.99
N VAL A 155 25.58 18.23 0.73
CA VAL A 155 24.46 18.32 1.68
C VAL A 155 24.24 16.97 2.35
N GLY A 156 24.24 15.90 1.54
CA GLY A 156 23.97 14.53 1.98
C GLY A 156 22.50 14.26 2.29
N VAL A 157 22.21 13.09 2.82
CA VAL A 157 20.84 12.69 3.21
C VAL A 157 20.55 13.22 4.63
N PRO A 158 19.56 14.11 4.82
CA PRO A 158 19.26 14.67 6.12
C PRO A 158 18.88 13.62 7.17
N SER A 159 19.20 13.84 8.42
CA SER A 159 18.87 12.92 9.52
C SER A 159 17.34 12.78 9.74
N CYS A 160 16.57 13.80 9.36
CA CYS A 160 15.11 13.81 9.38
C CYS A 160 14.46 13.20 8.13
N SER A 161 15.26 12.80 7.13
CA SER A 161 14.80 12.18 5.89
C SER A 161 14.22 10.78 6.13
N THR A 162 13.45 10.33 5.17
CA THR A 162 12.92 8.96 5.08
C THR A 162 13.95 7.94 4.62
N GLY A 163 15.07 8.39 4.06
CA GLY A 163 16.22 7.56 3.69
C GLY A 163 17.37 7.61 4.68
N VAL A 164 18.17 6.58 4.73
CA VAL A 164 19.48 6.55 5.39
C VAL A 164 20.53 6.05 4.42
N LEU A 165 21.55 6.87 4.17
CA LEU A 165 22.66 6.53 3.28
C LEU A 165 23.55 5.47 3.94
N VAL A 166 23.79 4.37 3.24
CA VAL A 166 24.76 3.34 3.62
C VAL A 166 25.74 3.15 2.47
N THR A 167 27.05 3.17 2.80
CA THR A 167 28.13 3.21 1.81
C THR A 167 28.97 1.94 1.79
N SER A 168 28.63 1.00 2.65
CA SER A 168 29.31 -0.30 2.74
C SER A 168 28.41 -1.36 3.38
N VAL A 169 28.71 -2.63 3.12
CA VAL A 169 28.01 -3.77 3.75
C VAL A 169 28.07 -3.72 5.28
N PRO A 170 29.21 -3.46 5.94
CA PRO A 170 29.25 -3.34 7.39
C PRO A 170 28.33 -2.25 7.93
N GLU A 171 28.26 -1.08 7.29
CA GLU A 171 27.38 0.02 7.68
C GLU A 171 25.91 -0.33 7.49
N ALA A 172 25.57 -0.99 6.37
CA ALA A 172 24.21 -1.47 6.11
C ALA A 172 23.75 -2.49 7.17
N ILE A 173 24.62 -3.43 7.54
CA ILE A 173 24.35 -4.43 8.58
C ILE A 173 24.13 -3.75 9.94
N GLU A 174 24.97 -2.77 10.31
CA GLU A 174 24.81 -2.03 11.56
C GLU A 174 23.50 -1.23 11.58
N THR A 175 23.16 -0.58 10.47
CA THR A 175 21.88 0.12 10.31
C THR A 175 20.67 -0.82 10.48
N ILE A 176 20.71 -2.02 9.88
CA ILE A 176 19.67 -3.05 10.04
C ILE A 176 19.53 -3.47 11.50
N ARG A 177 20.65 -3.69 12.19
CA ARG A 177 20.66 -4.05 13.61
C ARG A 177 20.08 -2.94 14.48
N GLN A 178 20.46 -1.69 14.21
CA GLN A 178 19.95 -0.52 14.92
C GLN A 178 18.43 -0.40 14.73
N GLN A 179 17.94 -0.43 13.49
CA GLN A 179 16.51 -0.37 13.22
C GLN A 179 15.74 -1.54 13.85
N THR A 180 16.31 -2.74 13.83
CA THR A 180 15.72 -3.91 14.51
C THR A 180 15.62 -3.70 16.03
N LYS A 181 16.65 -3.12 16.65
CA LYS A 181 16.66 -2.75 18.07
C LYS A 181 15.62 -1.66 18.37
N ASP A 182 15.43 -0.72 17.45
CA ASP A 182 14.43 0.34 17.55
C ASP A 182 12.98 -0.15 17.32
N GLY A 183 12.81 -1.45 17.03
CA GLY A 183 11.52 -2.11 17.02
C GLY A 183 10.77 -2.03 15.70
N VAL A 184 11.46 -1.81 14.55
CA VAL A 184 10.81 -1.91 13.24
C VAL A 184 10.35 -3.34 12.96
N ASP A 185 9.30 -3.49 12.18
CA ASP A 185 8.75 -4.79 11.77
C ASP A 185 9.39 -5.31 10.49
N VAL A 186 9.77 -4.41 9.59
CA VAL A 186 10.36 -4.71 8.28
C VAL A 186 11.53 -3.77 7.99
N ILE A 187 12.46 -4.23 7.15
CA ILE A 187 13.56 -3.43 6.62
C ILE A 187 13.23 -3.02 5.20
N LYS A 188 13.36 -1.73 4.89
CA LYS A 188 13.22 -1.19 3.52
C LYS A 188 14.57 -0.94 2.90
N ILE A 189 14.73 -1.37 1.63
CA ILE A 189 15.90 -1.07 0.82
C ILE A 189 15.44 -0.38 -0.48
N ALA A 190 16.12 0.67 -0.91
CA ALA A 190 15.95 1.30 -2.20
C ALA A 190 16.97 0.71 -3.18
N MET A 191 16.50 -0.12 -4.10
CA MET A 191 17.38 -0.83 -5.05
C MET A 191 17.73 0.00 -6.29
N ASP A 192 16.99 1.06 -6.57
CA ASP A 192 17.24 2.02 -7.64
C ASP A 192 16.62 3.38 -7.32
N GLY A 193 16.67 4.32 -8.27
CA GLY A 193 16.07 5.64 -8.16
C GLY A 193 14.80 5.79 -8.99
N ILE A 194 14.51 7.04 -9.40
CA ILE A 194 13.39 7.40 -10.25
C ILE A 194 13.93 7.97 -11.56
N GLN A 195 13.51 7.41 -12.69
CA GLN A 195 13.90 7.94 -14.00
C GLN A 195 13.42 9.38 -14.17
N GLY A 196 14.35 10.30 -14.45
CA GLY A 196 14.04 11.73 -14.57
C GLY A 196 13.86 12.48 -13.27
N GLY A 197 13.96 11.82 -12.12
CA GLY A 197 13.99 12.45 -10.80
C GLY A 197 15.38 12.93 -10.41
N ASN A 198 15.51 13.42 -9.17
CA ASN A 198 16.77 13.90 -8.62
C ASN A 198 17.74 12.78 -8.21
N SER A 199 17.25 11.54 -8.08
CA SER A 199 18.06 10.35 -7.87
C SER A 199 18.57 9.76 -9.19
N GLY A 200 19.61 8.91 -9.16
CA GLY A 200 20.38 8.47 -10.33
C GLY A 200 19.67 7.55 -11.33
N GLY A 201 18.35 7.48 -11.34
CA GLY A 201 17.59 6.71 -12.31
C GLY A 201 17.44 5.23 -11.94
N LEU A 202 17.29 4.38 -12.95
CA LEU A 202 16.93 2.97 -12.76
C LEU A 202 18.13 2.01 -12.70
N TYR A 203 19.32 2.51 -12.42
CA TYR A 203 20.49 1.67 -12.16
C TYR A 203 20.42 1.08 -10.75
N ALA A 204 20.85 -0.16 -10.59
CA ALA A 204 20.87 -0.78 -9.27
C ALA A 204 21.77 -0.01 -8.30
N ALA A 205 21.18 0.44 -7.19
CA ALA A 205 21.89 1.21 -6.15
C ALA A 205 22.85 0.32 -5.32
N PHE A 206 22.55 -0.97 -5.27
CA PHE A 206 23.35 -2.01 -4.64
C PHE A 206 23.56 -3.16 -5.61
N ASN A 207 24.75 -3.76 -5.58
CA ASN A 207 25.02 -4.97 -6.35
C ASN A 207 24.40 -6.22 -5.68
N GLN A 208 24.52 -7.38 -6.34
CA GLN A 208 23.93 -8.63 -5.86
C GLN A 208 24.46 -9.04 -4.48
N ASP A 209 25.78 -8.93 -4.25
CA ASP A 209 26.41 -9.38 -3.00
C ASP A 209 25.99 -8.47 -1.83
N GLU A 210 25.95 -7.16 -2.04
CA GLU A 210 25.48 -6.18 -1.06
C GLU A 210 24.01 -6.43 -0.70
N THR A 211 23.16 -6.63 -1.70
CA THR A 211 21.75 -6.93 -1.52
C THR A 211 21.53 -8.22 -0.73
N THR A 212 22.26 -9.28 -1.11
CA THR A 212 22.16 -10.59 -0.44
C THR A 212 22.63 -10.49 1.02
N ALA A 213 23.68 -9.73 1.31
CA ALA A 213 24.18 -9.54 2.68
C ALA A 213 23.14 -8.83 3.56
N MET A 214 22.50 -7.76 3.05
CA MET A 214 21.45 -7.02 3.76
C MET A 214 20.22 -7.89 4.05
N VAL A 215 19.71 -8.58 3.04
CA VAL A 215 18.53 -9.47 3.16
C VAL A 215 18.81 -10.59 4.17
N ARG A 216 19.96 -11.25 4.06
CA ARG A 216 20.36 -12.32 4.98
C ARG A 216 20.42 -11.85 6.43
N GLU A 217 20.96 -10.66 6.68
CA GLU A 217 21.04 -10.12 8.05
C GLU A 217 19.67 -9.78 8.60
N ALA A 218 18.80 -9.13 7.81
CA ALA A 218 17.44 -8.81 8.23
C ALA A 218 16.64 -10.08 8.56
N HIS A 219 16.67 -11.08 7.69
CA HIS A 219 16.01 -12.37 7.91
C HIS A 219 16.57 -13.11 9.12
N ARG A 220 17.90 -13.09 9.33
CA ARG A 220 18.53 -13.66 10.52
C ARG A 220 17.99 -13.04 11.82
N LEU A 221 17.59 -11.75 11.76
CA LEU A 221 17.00 -11.03 12.89
C LEU A 221 15.47 -11.13 12.93
N GLY A 222 14.87 -11.97 12.09
CA GLY A 222 13.43 -12.17 12.02
C GLY A 222 12.67 -10.98 11.44
N ARG A 223 13.32 -10.16 10.61
CA ARG A 223 12.70 -9.02 9.91
C ARG A 223 12.50 -9.35 8.45
N LYS A 224 11.30 -9.10 7.94
CA LYS A 224 11.01 -9.14 6.50
C LYS A 224 11.75 -8.01 5.81
N VAL A 225 12.05 -8.21 4.52
CA VAL A 225 12.70 -7.21 3.67
C VAL A 225 11.76 -6.82 2.54
N VAL A 226 11.55 -5.53 2.37
CA VAL A 226 10.75 -4.96 1.30
C VAL A 226 11.60 -3.96 0.52
N VAL A 227 11.49 -3.96 -0.81
CA VAL A 227 12.38 -3.15 -1.64
C VAL A 227 11.62 -2.29 -2.63
N HIS A 228 12.12 -1.09 -2.89
CA HIS A 228 11.78 -0.33 -4.08
C HIS A 228 12.71 -0.77 -5.21
N ALA A 229 12.13 -1.23 -6.33
CA ALA A 229 12.89 -1.63 -7.51
C ALA A 229 12.04 -1.49 -8.76
N ARG A 230 12.25 -0.43 -9.54
CA ARG A 230 11.55 -0.20 -10.82
C ARG A 230 12.36 -0.74 -11.99
N GLY A 231 13.69 -0.66 -11.89
CA GLY A 231 14.65 -1.10 -12.90
C GLY A 231 14.84 -2.61 -12.94
N ARG A 232 15.30 -3.09 -14.09
CA ARG A 232 15.56 -4.52 -14.33
C ARG A 232 16.54 -5.13 -13.34
N GLU A 233 17.72 -4.50 -13.16
CA GLU A 233 18.79 -5.04 -12.31
C GLU A 233 18.39 -5.01 -10.84
N GLY A 234 17.81 -3.89 -10.35
CA GLY A 234 17.34 -3.78 -8.98
C GLY A 234 16.30 -4.84 -8.63
N ALA A 235 15.34 -5.09 -9.52
CA ALA A 235 14.32 -6.12 -9.34
C ALA A 235 14.92 -7.55 -9.38
N LEU A 236 15.86 -7.81 -10.28
CA LEU A 236 16.55 -9.11 -10.38
C LEU A 236 17.38 -9.41 -9.13
N TYR A 237 18.19 -8.44 -8.66
CA TYR A 237 19.04 -8.63 -7.48
C TYR A 237 18.21 -8.82 -6.21
N ALA A 238 17.13 -8.06 -6.09
CA ALA A 238 16.17 -8.23 -5.01
C ALA A 238 15.52 -9.62 -5.02
N ALA A 239 15.04 -10.07 -6.18
CA ALA A 239 14.45 -11.39 -6.33
C ALA A 239 15.44 -12.51 -5.97
N ARG A 240 16.65 -12.47 -6.51
CA ARG A 240 17.71 -13.45 -6.21
C ARG A 240 18.16 -13.46 -4.75
N ALA A 241 18.03 -12.34 -4.06
CA ALA A 241 18.32 -12.25 -2.64
C ALA A 241 17.18 -12.79 -1.75
N GLY A 242 16.02 -13.10 -2.32
CA GLY A 242 14.88 -13.65 -1.60
C GLY A 242 14.17 -12.61 -0.71
N VAL A 243 13.96 -11.38 -1.20
CA VAL A 243 13.19 -10.37 -0.48
C VAL A 243 11.72 -10.78 -0.35
N ASP A 244 11.02 -10.28 0.68
CA ASP A 244 9.61 -10.61 0.89
C ASP A 244 8.67 -9.88 -0.06
N ILE A 245 8.93 -8.58 -0.38
CA ILE A 245 8.13 -7.79 -1.32
C ILE A 245 9.04 -6.93 -2.21
N ILE A 246 8.79 -6.98 -3.51
CA ILE A 246 9.36 -6.05 -4.49
C ILE A 246 8.25 -5.06 -4.88
N TYR A 247 8.42 -3.78 -4.55
CA TYR A 247 7.51 -2.73 -4.99
C TYR A 247 7.83 -2.32 -6.42
N HIS A 248 6.76 -2.09 -7.19
CA HIS A 248 6.76 -1.72 -8.60
C HIS A 248 7.20 -2.83 -9.54
N ALA A 249 8.47 -3.20 -9.56
CA ALA A 249 9.04 -4.18 -10.49
C ALA A 249 8.69 -3.90 -11.97
N SER A 250 8.46 -2.64 -12.34
CA SER A 250 7.89 -2.24 -13.62
C SER A 250 8.68 -2.76 -14.83
N ARG A 251 10.00 -2.90 -14.69
CA ARG A 251 10.90 -3.37 -15.75
C ARG A 251 11.53 -4.72 -15.44
N ILE A 252 10.91 -5.52 -14.59
CA ILE A 252 11.35 -6.90 -14.33
C ILE A 252 11.32 -7.70 -15.65
N ASP A 253 12.37 -8.46 -15.91
CA ASP A 253 12.46 -9.34 -17.08
C ASP A 253 12.16 -10.80 -16.71
N GLU A 254 12.19 -11.69 -17.71
CA GLU A 254 11.95 -13.11 -17.50
C GLU A 254 12.88 -13.75 -16.46
N GLU A 255 14.13 -13.28 -16.36
CA GLU A 255 15.09 -13.81 -15.38
C GLU A 255 14.69 -13.38 -13.97
N GLY A 256 14.31 -12.11 -13.81
CA GLY A 256 13.77 -11.58 -12.56
C GLY A 256 12.47 -12.26 -12.13
N VAL A 257 11.56 -12.51 -13.08
CA VAL A 257 10.30 -13.23 -12.83
C VAL A 257 10.58 -14.67 -12.37
N ARG A 258 11.49 -15.39 -13.03
CA ARG A 258 11.88 -16.74 -12.60
C ARG A 258 12.50 -16.75 -11.20
N ALA A 259 13.36 -15.77 -10.91
CA ALA A 259 13.95 -15.63 -9.59
C ALA A 259 12.89 -15.34 -8.52
N ALA A 260 11.99 -14.38 -8.77
CA ALA A 260 10.91 -14.03 -7.84
C ALA A 260 9.98 -15.22 -7.55
N ALA A 261 9.59 -15.96 -8.58
CA ALA A 261 8.79 -17.18 -8.42
C ALA A 261 9.53 -18.27 -7.63
N GLY A 262 10.83 -18.47 -7.92
CA GLY A 262 11.65 -19.50 -7.27
C GLY A 262 11.92 -19.24 -5.78
N GLU A 263 12.14 -17.99 -5.41
CA GLU A 263 12.39 -17.57 -4.03
C GLU A 263 11.09 -17.21 -3.26
N GLY A 264 9.93 -17.19 -3.92
CA GLY A 264 8.65 -16.87 -3.30
C GLY A 264 8.48 -15.38 -2.97
N CYS A 265 9.17 -14.49 -3.69
CA CYS A 265 9.01 -13.05 -3.53
C CYS A 265 7.62 -12.61 -4.02
N ALA A 266 6.95 -11.78 -3.24
CA ALA A 266 5.73 -11.11 -3.71
C ALA A 266 6.09 -9.84 -4.49
N ILE A 267 5.25 -9.46 -5.46
CA ILE A 267 5.36 -8.17 -6.17
C ILE A 267 4.15 -7.31 -5.86
N CYS A 268 4.39 -6.06 -5.47
CA CYS A 268 3.38 -5.03 -5.28
C CYS A 268 3.44 -4.02 -6.42
N PRO A 269 2.48 -4.02 -7.35
CA PRO A 269 2.51 -3.19 -8.56
C PRO A 269 2.56 -1.68 -8.29
N SER A 270 1.70 -1.19 -7.38
CA SER A 270 1.51 0.24 -7.09
C SER A 270 1.26 1.07 -8.36
N LEU A 271 0.28 0.65 -9.17
CA LEU A 271 -0.08 1.29 -10.44
C LEU A 271 -0.76 2.65 -10.24
N LEU A 272 -1.35 2.87 -9.08
CA LEU A 272 -2.16 4.04 -8.77
C LEU A 272 -1.43 5.36 -9.04
N MET A 273 -0.18 5.48 -8.59
CA MET A 273 0.60 6.70 -8.80
C MET A 273 0.85 6.94 -10.29
N LEU A 274 1.19 5.90 -11.05
CA LEU A 274 1.43 5.99 -12.50
C LEU A 274 0.19 6.51 -13.23
N VAL A 275 -0.96 5.87 -12.96
CA VAL A 275 -2.22 6.21 -13.62
C VAL A 275 -2.70 7.61 -13.24
N ASN A 276 -2.64 7.99 -11.97
CA ASN A 276 -3.08 9.30 -11.54
C ASN A 276 -2.21 10.43 -12.13
N ASN A 277 -0.89 10.23 -12.23
CA ASN A 277 -0.01 11.19 -12.92
C ASN A 277 -0.35 11.34 -14.40
N VAL A 278 -0.68 10.25 -15.09
CA VAL A 278 -1.05 10.31 -16.52
C VAL A 278 -2.40 10.98 -16.72
N GLN A 279 -3.35 10.73 -15.82
CA GLN A 279 -4.73 11.15 -15.99
C GLN A 279 -5.01 12.56 -15.45
N TYR A 280 -4.37 12.97 -14.38
CA TYR A 280 -4.77 14.16 -13.63
C TYR A 280 -3.72 15.27 -13.58
N ALA A 281 -2.47 15.04 -14.00
CA ALA A 281 -1.47 16.10 -14.06
C ALA A 281 -2.02 17.31 -14.84
N GLN A 282 -1.77 18.50 -14.35
CA GLN A 282 -2.28 19.75 -14.91
C GLN A 282 -1.15 20.58 -15.53
N PRO A 283 -1.44 21.40 -16.57
CA PRO A 283 -0.43 22.23 -17.23
C PRO A 283 0.31 23.22 -16.31
N ASP A 284 -0.26 23.54 -15.17
CA ASP A 284 0.37 24.40 -14.17
C ASP A 284 1.18 23.62 -13.11
N ASP A 285 1.26 22.29 -13.19
CA ASP A 285 2.16 21.51 -12.35
C ASP A 285 3.62 21.69 -12.82
N PRO A 286 4.58 21.90 -11.92
CA PRO A 286 5.98 22.11 -12.27
C PRO A 286 6.62 20.97 -13.08
N SER A 287 6.09 19.75 -12.96
CA SER A 287 6.59 18.56 -13.66
C SER A 287 5.81 18.17 -14.90
N TYR A 288 4.79 18.95 -15.29
CA TYR A 288 3.82 18.58 -16.34
C TYR A 288 4.46 18.22 -17.69
N ASP A 289 5.49 18.92 -18.10
CA ASP A 289 6.13 18.74 -19.42
C ASP A 289 6.91 17.43 -19.56
N TRP A 290 7.30 16.80 -18.45
CA TRP A 290 8.19 15.65 -18.47
C TRP A 290 7.72 14.44 -17.65
N TRP A 291 7.13 14.67 -16.49
CA TRP A 291 6.78 13.60 -15.55
C TRP A 291 5.67 12.66 -16.05
N PRO A 292 4.55 13.15 -16.59
CA PRO A 292 3.51 12.29 -17.16
C PRO A 292 4.02 11.38 -18.29
N ASN A 293 4.98 11.84 -19.09
CA ASN A 293 5.57 11.03 -20.18
C ASN A 293 6.40 9.87 -19.63
N ILE A 294 7.15 10.10 -18.56
CA ILE A 294 7.88 9.03 -17.85
C ILE A 294 6.89 8.02 -17.27
N GLN A 295 5.81 8.50 -16.65
CA GLN A 295 4.80 7.64 -16.04
C GLN A 295 4.04 6.79 -17.07
N ARG A 296 3.76 7.33 -18.27
CA ARG A 296 3.16 6.55 -19.37
C ARG A 296 4.05 5.37 -19.81
N ARG A 297 5.34 5.63 -20.01
CA ARG A 297 6.31 4.58 -20.37
C ARG A 297 6.43 3.51 -19.30
N GLU A 298 6.41 3.93 -18.05
CA GLU A 298 6.49 3.01 -16.93
C GLU A 298 5.21 2.19 -16.79
N LEU A 299 4.03 2.80 -16.96
CA LEU A 299 2.75 2.11 -16.94
C LEU A 299 2.66 1.03 -18.02
N ALA A 300 3.09 1.34 -19.23
CA ALA A 300 3.14 0.36 -20.34
C ALA A 300 4.06 -0.82 -20.00
N ALA A 301 5.25 -0.56 -19.47
CA ALA A 301 6.18 -1.60 -19.05
C ALA A 301 5.61 -2.44 -17.90
N ALA A 302 5.05 -1.79 -16.86
CA ALA A 302 4.45 -2.45 -15.72
C ALA A 302 3.27 -3.35 -16.13
N SER A 303 2.36 -2.85 -16.96
CA SER A 303 1.19 -3.62 -17.43
C SER A 303 1.60 -4.91 -18.12
N ARG A 304 2.62 -4.87 -19.00
CA ARG A 304 3.13 -6.06 -19.68
C ARG A 304 3.89 -7.01 -18.76
N ASN A 305 4.89 -6.49 -18.07
CA ASN A 305 5.83 -7.32 -17.33
C ASN A 305 5.19 -7.94 -16.07
N LEU A 306 4.31 -7.21 -15.38
CA LEU A 306 3.65 -7.71 -14.18
C LEU A 306 2.50 -8.67 -14.49
N ARG A 307 1.84 -8.51 -15.64
CA ARG A 307 0.92 -9.52 -16.14
C ARG A 307 1.67 -10.83 -16.43
N ALA A 308 2.81 -10.76 -17.12
CA ALA A 308 3.66 -11.92 -17.36
C ALA A 308 4.16 -12.57 -16.05
N ALA A 309 4.50 -11.76 -15.05
CA ALA A 309 4.89 -12.26 -13.73
C ALA A 309 3.72 -12.99 -13.04
N TYR A 310 2.51 -12.46 -13.09
CA TYR A 310 1.31 -13.10 -12.57
C TYR A 310 1.04 -14.43 -13.29
N GLU A 311 1.07 -14.44 -14.63
CA GLU A 311 0.88 -15.64 -15.46
C GLU A 311 1.95 -16.70 -15.19
N ALA A 312 3.16 -16.30 -14.80
CA ALA A 312 4.25 -17.18 -14.38
C ALA A 312 4.13 -17.69 -12.92
N GLY A 313 3.08 -17.28 -12.21
CA GLY A 313 2.81 -17.73 -10.83
C GLY A 313 3.46 -16.90 -9.73
N VAL A 314 4.03 -15.74 -10.03
CA VAL A 314 4.51 -14.82 -9.00
C VAL A 314 3.33 -14.28 -8.20
N GLN A 315 3.40 -14.33 -6.88
CA GLN A 315 2.37 -13.78 -6.00
C GLN A 315 2.32 -12.26 -6.14
N LEU A 316 1.20 -11.72 -6.62
CA LEU A 316 0.95 -10.29 -6.55
C LEU A 316 0.28 -9.91 -5.22
N VAL A 317 0.59 -8.70 -4.74
CA VAL A 317 -0.02 -8.08 -3.57
C VAL A 317 -0.43 -6.65 -3.90
N THR A 318 -1.31 -6.01 -3.11
CA THR A 318 -1.82 -4.68 -3.43
C THR A 318 -1.32 -3.64 -2.44
N GLY A 319 -0.87 -2.50 -2.98
CA GLY A 319 -0.42 -1.33 -2.22
C GLY A 319 -0.49 -0.07 -3.06
N SER A 320 -1.04 0.99 -2.49
CA SER A 320 -1.47 2.18 -3.21
C SER A 320 -0.40 3.26 -3.37
N GLU A 321 0.71 3.15 -2.65
CA GLU A 321 1.73 4.22 -2.57
C GLU A 321 1.11 5.57 -2.13
N THR A 322 0.10 5.50 -1.24
CA THR A 322 -0.56 6.69 -0.70
C THR A 322 0.38 7.50 0.20
N GLY A 323 0.23 8.82 0.19
CA GLY A 323 1.06 9.75 0.96
C GLY A 323 1.60 10.92 0.17
N PHE A 324 1.39 10.93 -1.14
CA PHE A 324 1.72 12.03 -2.04
C PHE A 324 0.50 12.84 -2.43
N ALA A 325 0.70 14.03 -2.95
CA ALA A 325 -0.37 14.93 -3.38
C ALA A 325 -1.24 14.32 -4.49
N ILE A 326 -0.67 13.47 -5.33
CA ILE A 326 -1.36 12.75 -6.41
C ILE A 326 -2.10 11.49 -5.92
N THR A 327 -1.73 10.98 -4.75
CA THR A 327 -2.33 9.81 -4.08
C THR A 327 -2.65 10.11 -2.61
N PRO A 328 -3.47 11.13 -2.30
CA PRO A 328 -3.76 11.51 -0.92
C PRO A 328 -4.50 10.42 -0.14
N TYR A 329 -4.28 10.40 1.18
CA TYR A 329 -4.81 9.39 2.09
C TYR A 329 -6.33 9.28 2.04
N GLY A 330 -6.83 8.04 1.92
CA GLY A 330 -8.26 7.74 1.96
C GLY A 330 -9.03 8.08 0.70
N GLU A 331 -8.38 8.65 -0.32
CA GLU A 331 -9.03 9.07 -1.56
C GLU A 331 -8.99 7.99 -2.64
N TRP A 332 -7.82 7.40 -2.88
CA TRP A 332 -7.57 6.62 -4.08
C TRP A 332 -7.16 5.16 -3.83
N ALA A 333 -6.85 4.78 -2.60
CA ALA A 333 -6.20 3.49 -2.33
C ALA A 333 -6.99 2.28 -2.87
N THR A 334 -8.33 2.32 -2.83
CA THR A 334 -9.19 1.28 -3.41
C THR A 334 -9.11 1.19 -4.94
N ARG A 335 -8.69 2.27 -5.62
CA ARG A 335 -8.52 2.28 -7.08
C ARG A 335 -7.41 1.34 -7.54
N GLU A 336 -6.38 1.09 -6.73
CA GLU A 336 -5.34 0.10 -7.07
C GLU A 336 -5.95 -1.26 -7.41
N LEU A 337 -7.05 -1.64 -6.73
CA LEU A 337 -7.75 -2.90 -6.99
C LEU A 337 -8.36 -2.93 -8.39
N THR A 338 -9.00 -1.86 -8.81
CA THR A 338 -9.53 -1.72 -10.18
C THR A 338 -8.42 -1.76 -11.23
N LEU A 339 -7.27 -1.13 -10.92
CA LEU A 339 -6.12 -1.09 -11.83
C LEU A 339 -5.49 -2.47 -12.00
N MET A 340 -5.40 -3.27 -10.95
CA MET A 340 -4.92 -4.65 -11.05
C MET A 340 -5.80 -5.52 -11.94
N VAL A 341 -7.13 -5.40 -11.82
CA VAL A 341 -8.05 -6.10 -12.73
C VAL A 341 -7.84 -5.63 -14.18
N ARG A 342 -7.80 -4.33 -14.39
CA ARG A 342 -7.78 -3.73 -15.74
C ARG A 342 -6.44 -3.93 -16.46
N PHE A 343 -5.33 -3.61 -15.81
CA PHE A 343 -4.02 -3.60 -16.45
C PHE A 343 -3.29 -4.94 -16.37
N LEU A 344 -3.52 -5.71 -15.30
CA LEU A 344 -2.81 -6.98 -15.10
C LEU A 344 -3.69 -8.19 -15.42
N GLY A 345 -4.99 -7.99 -15.66
CA GLY A 345 -5.92 -9.06 -16.06
C GLY A 345 -6.27 -10.03 -14.94
N LEU A 346 -6.11 -9.64 -13.66
CA LEU A 346 -6.51 -10.47 -12.54
C LEU A 346 -8.05 -10.52 -12.43
N PRO A 347 -8.64 -11.67 -12.07
CA PRO A 347 -10.04 -11.74 -11.71
C PRO A 347 -10.36 -10.89 -10.47
N ALA A 348 -11.55 -10.28 -10.40
CA ALA A 348 -11.95 -9.42 -9.28
C ALA A 348 -11.91 -10.17 -7.93
N GLU A 349 -12.35 -11.43 -7.89
CA GLU A 349 -12.30 -12.27 -6.69
C GLU A 349 -10.87 -12.55 -6.21
N GLU A 350 -9.90 -12.66 -7.14
CA GLU A 350 -8.49 -12.80 -6.78
C GLU A 350 -7.96 -11.51 -6.16
N VAL A 351 -8.25 -10.36 -6.76
CA VAL A 351 -7.84 -9.05 -6.24
C VAL A 351 -8.45 -8.79 -4.86
N LEU A 352 -9.72 -9.16 -4.64
CA LEU A 352 -10.36 -9.06 -3.32
C LEU A 352 -9.68 -9.97 -2.28
N ARG A 353 -9.30 -11.19 -2.67
CA ARG A 353 -8.49 -12.08 -1.82
C ARG A 353 -7.12 -11.49 -1.50
N ILE A 354 -6.46 -10.90 -2.49
CA ILE A 354 -5.19 -10.20 -2.30
C ILE A 354 -5.34 -9.07 -1.28
N ALA A 355 -6.31 -8.18 -1.48
CA ALA A 355 -6.53 -7.00 -0.63
C ALA A 355 -6.97 -7.33 0.80
N THR A 356 -7.45 -8.55 1.06
CA THR A 356 -7.95 -8.97 2.36
C THR A 356 -7.05 -10.01 3.03
N SER A 357 -6.87 -11.17 2.44
CA SER A 357 -6.20 -12.32 3.05
C SER A 357 -4.70 -12.36 2.71
N THR A 358 -4.34 -12.26 1.42
CA THR A 358 -2.95 -12.47 0.98
C THR A 358 -2.01 -11.39 1.51
N ASN A 359 -2.37 -10.12 1.38
CA ASN A 359 -1.62 -9.00 1.96
C ASN A 359 -1.35 -9.21 3.45
N ARG A 360 -2.35 -9.65 4.20
CA ARG A 360 -2.27 -9.76 5.65
C ARG A 360 -1.23 -10.75 6.13
N LYS A 361 -0.94 -11.80 5.36
CA LYS A 361 0.13 -12.77 5.66
C LYS A 361 1.53 -12.12 5.69
N LEU A 362 1.69 -11.00 5.02
CA LEU A 362 2.94 -10.22 5.01
C LEU A 362 3.03 -9.24 6.19
N LEU A 363 1.92 -8.94 6.84
CA LEU A 363 1.82 -7.96 7.92
C LEU A 363 2.14 -8.59 9.29
N ARG A 364 2.53 -7.72 10.23
CA ARG A 364 2.77 -8.10 11.63
C ARG A 364 1.49 -8.68 12.25
N GLY A 365 1.58 -9.93 12.72
CA GLY A 365 0.44 -10.63 13.33
C GLY A 365 -0.69 -10.92 12.35
N GLY A 366 -0.44 -10.85 11.04
CA GLY A 366 -1.47 -10.95 10.00
C GLY A 366 -2.33 -12.21 10.07
N ASN A 367 -1.75 -13.34 10.50
CA ASN A 367 -2.48 -14.59 10.70
C ASN A 367 -3.63 -14.49 11.74
N GLU A 368 -3.64 -13.48 12.60
CA GLU A 368 -4.69 -13.25 13.58
C GLU A 368 -5.96 -12.62 12.97
N PHE A 369 -5.85 -12.03 11.78
CA PHE A 369 -6.94 -11.27 11.12
C PHE A 369 -7.00 -11.45 9.59
N ASP A 370 -6.42 -12.52 9.05
CA ASP A 370 -6.37 -12.80 7.61
C ASP A 370 -7.70 -13.27 7.00
N SER A 371 -8.71 -13.55 7.81
CA SER A 371 -10.01 -14.03 7.35
C SER A 371 -11.12 -13.79 8.38
N LEU A 372 -12.38 -13.86 7.96
CA LEU A 372 -13.53 -13.84 8.86
C LEU A 372 -13.87 -15.28 9.28
N ALA A 373 -13.01 -15.88 10.08
CA ALA A 373 -13.16 -17.24 10.59
C ALA A 373 -13.15 -17.28 12.14
N LYS A 374 -13.69 -18.34 12.71
CA LYS A 374 -13.65 -18.55 14.15
C LYS A 374 -12.23 -18.45 14.73
N GLY A 375 -12.07 -17.69 15.79
CA GLY A 375 -10.80 -17.42 16.48
C GLY A 375 -10.05 -16.18 15.96
N LYS A 376 -10.36 -15.69 14.76
CA LYS A 376 -9.74 -14.51 14.17
C LYS A 376 -10.26 -13.21 14.80
N LEU A 377 -9.47 -12.15 14.69
CA LEU A 377 -9.88 -10.81 15.09
C LEU A 377 -10.95 -10.27 14.13
N ALA A 378 -11.95 -9.61 14.69
CA ALA A 378 -13.08 -9.09 13.92
C ALA A 378 -12.75 -7.71 13.30
N ASP A 379 -11.93 -7.72 12.25
CA ASP A 379 -11.61 -6.56 11.43
C ASP A 379 -12.35 -6.71 10.09
N LEU A 380 -13.42 -5.96 9.88
CA LEU A 380 -14.30 -6.15 8.73
C LEU A 380 -14.83 -4.83 8.16
N LEU A 381 -15.25 -4.91 6.92
CA LEU A 381 -15.89 -3.85 6.14
C LEU A 381 -17.33 -4.27 5.81
N VAL A 382 -18.28 -3.38 6.01
CA VAL A 382 -19.66 -3.51 5.56
C VAL A 382 -19.86 -2.61 4.34
N PHE A 383 -20.28 -3.18 3.23
CA PHE A 383 -20.26 -2.52 1.94
C PHE A 383 -21.62 -2.66 1.21
N ASP A 384 -22.12 -1.53 0.69
CA ASP A 384 -23.33 -1.47 -0.13
C ASP A 384 -22.98 -1.64 -1.61
N GLY A 385 -22.87 -2.89 -2.07
CA GLY A 385 -22.52 -3.17 -3.46
C GLY A 385 -22.05 -4.60 -3.68
N ASP A 386 -21.60 -4.86 -4.91
CA ASP A 386 -21.06 -6.13 -5.35
C ASP A 386 -19.71 -5.98 -6.05
N PRO A 387 -18.61 -5.88 -5.29
CA PRO A 387 -17.29 -5.71 -5.88
C PRO A 387 -16.76 -6.97 -6.59
N PHE A 388 -17.45 -8.10 -6.48
CA PHE A 388 -17.13 -9.32 -7.24
C PHE A 388 -17.53 -9.18 -8.71
N SER A 389 -18.65 -8.52 -9.00
CA SER A 389 -19.08 -8.23 -10.36
C SER A 389 -18.50 -6.90 -10.87
N GLU A 390 -18.38 -5.89 -10.03
CA GLU A 390 -17.98 -4.53 -10.39
C GLU A 390 -16.99 -3.96 -9.34
N ILE A 391 -15.74 -4.35 -9.43
CA ILE A 391 -14.72 -4.00 -8.42
C ILE A 391 -14.56 -2.48 -8.22
N HIS A 392 -14.82 -1.67 -9.26
CA HIS A 392 -14.74 -0.21 -9.18
C HIS A 392 -15.74 0.42 -8.20
N GLN A 393 -16.80 -0.31 -7.78
CA GLN A 393 -17.70 0.16 -6.72
C GLN A 393 -16.98 0.43 -5.41
N LEU A 394 -15.85 -0.24 -5.14
CA LEU A 394 -15.00 0.04 -3.96
C LEU A 394 -14.40 1.45 -3.98
N GLU A 395 -14.35 2.09 -5.14
CA GLU A 395 -13.88 3.47 -5.26
C GLU A 395 -14.93 4.50 -4.78
N GLU A 396 -16.18 4.09 -4.57
CA GLU A 396 -17.26 4.93 -4.09
C GLU A 396 -17.34 4.87 -2.55
N SER A 397 -16.65 5.78 -1.87
CA SER A 397 -16.59 5.81 -0.39
C SER A 397 -17.96 5.90 0.30
N ALA A 398 -18.98 6.44 -0.40
CA ALA A 398 -20.36 6.50 0.09
C ALA A 398 -21.01 5.11 0.25
N ARG A 399 -20.47 4.06 -0.39
CA ARG A 399 -20.93 2.68 -0.25
C ARG A 399 -20.36 1.97 0.99
N ILE A 400 -19.44 2.59 1.71
CA ILE A 400 -18.93 2.07 2.99
C ILE A 400 -19.98 2.34 4.06
N VAL A 401 -20.68 1.29 4.49
CA VAL A 401 -21.72 1.35 5.53
C VAL A 401 -21.12 1.35 6.92
N GLY A 402 -20.03 0.61 7.11
CA GLY A 402 -19.32 0.56 8.38
C GLY A 402 -17.97 -0.14 8.29
N VAL A 403 -17.06 0.30 9.11
CA VAL A 403 -15.75 -0.33 9.31
C VAL A 403 -15.68 -0.82 10.74
N TRP A 404 -15.32 -2.06 10.94
CA TRP A 404 -15.14 -2.66 12.27
C TRP A 404 -13.69 -3.03 12.46
N LYS A 405 -13.16 -2.76 13.63
CA LYS A 405 -11.80 -3.14 14.01
C LYS A 405 -11.81 -3.70 15.43
N GLY A 406 -11.22 -4.88 15.61
CA GLY A 406 -11.20 -5.52 16.93
C GLY A 406 -12.59 -5.71 17.53
N GLY A 407 -13.59 -6.07 16.72
CA GLY A 407 -14.96 -6.33 17.16
C GLY A 407 -15.80 -5.09 17.49
N ALA A 408 -15.27 -3.88 17.29
CA ALA A 408 -15.98 -2.63 17.51
C ALA A 408 -16.19 -1.86 16.21
N LEU A 409 -17.36 -1.26 16.06
CA LEU A 409 -17.62 -0.30 14.98
C LEU A 409 -16.73 0.92 15.15
N VAL A 410 -16.03 1.29 14.10
CA VAL A 410 -15.11 2.44 14.11
C VAL A 410 -15.91 3.74 14.04
N GLU A 411 -15.78 4.55 15.08
CA GLU A 411 -16.31 5.92 15.12
C GLU A 411 -15.13 6.89 15.16
N LEU A 412 -15.00 7.72 14.13
CA LEU A 412 -13.95 8.74 14.04
C LEU A 412 -14.60 10.13 13.98
N PRO A 413 -13.98 11.15 14.60
CA PRO A 413 -14.45 12.51 14.44
C PRO A 413 -14.40 12.96 12.98
N ALA A 414 -15.19 13.98 12.65
CA ALA A 414 -15.08 14.61 11.34
C ALA A 414 -13.65 15.15 11.17
N MET A 415 -13.02 14.79 10.07
CA MET A 415 -11.69 15.27 9.71
C MET A 415 -11.81 16.34 8.61
N PRO A 416 -10.93 17.36 8.59
CA PRO A 416 -10.87 18.30 7.47
C PRO A 416 -10.76 17.57 6.13
N ALA A 417 -11.38 18.09 5.07
CA ALA A 417 -11.27 17.52 3.73
C ALA A 417 -9.82 17.41 3.28
N GLU A 418 -9.02 18.43 3.59
CA GLU A 418 -7.58 18.44 3.36
C GLU A 418 -6.84 18.54 4.70
N MET A 419 -5.66 17.92 4.79
CA MET A 419 -4.77 18.17 5.91
C MET A 419 -4.10 19.54 5.69
N PRO A 420 -4.22 20.48 6.65
CA PRO A 420 -3.56 21.75 6.54
C PRO A 420 -2.05 21.56 6.37
N ARG A 421 -1.46 22.34 5.45
CA ARG A 421 -0.01 22.37 5.29
C ARG A 421 0.61 23.13 6.46
N HIS A 422 1.76 22.68 6.90
CA HIS A 422 2.58 23.47 7.80
C HIS A 422 3.04 24.76 7.08
N PRO A 423 3.05 25.94 7.71
CA PRO A 423 3.47 27.19 7.05
C PRO A 423 4.87 27.16 6.43
N ALA A 424 5.77 26.31 6.94
CA ALA A 424 7.10 26.11 6.37
C ALA A 424 7.13 25.17 5.15
N GLU A 425 6.04 24.47 4.85
CA GLU A 425 5.93 23.59 3.67
C GLU A 425 5.67 24.44 2.42
N ALA A 426 6.71 25.10 1.93
CA ALA A 426 6.71 25.83 0.69
C ALA A 426 7.74 25.18 -0.24
N SER A 427 7.30 24.48 -1.26
CA SER A 427 8.20 23.87 -2.23
C SER A 427 7.66 24.00 -3.65
N GLN A 428 8.57 24.02 -4.59
CA GLN A 428 8.28 23.75 -5.99
C GLN A 428 8.47 22.24 -6.20
N GLY A 429 7.37 21.51 -6.26
CA GLY A 429 7.38 20.07 -6.36
C GLY A 429 6.88 19.56 -7.71
N TYR A 430 6.45 18.31 -7.71
CA TYR A 430 5.82 17.69 -8.88
C TYR A 430 4.42 18.23 -9.11
N TRP A 431 3.71 18.63 -8.04
CA TRP A 431 2.29 18.97 -8.06
C TRP A 431 2.01 20.27 -7.29
N ASN A 432 1.11 21.09 -7.84
CA ASN A 432 0.68 22.34 -7.22
C ASN A 432 -0.45 22.18 -6.20
N ARG A 433 -1.20 21.08 -6.27
CA ARG A 433 -2.44 20.87 -5.50
C ARG A 433 -2.58 19.42 -5.02
N LEU A 434 -3.53 19.20 -4.13
CA LEU A 434 -4.00 17.85 -3.82
C LEU A 434 -4.98 17.40 -4.91
N TYR A 435 -4.80 16.19 -5.39
CA TYR A 435 -5.63 15.56 -6.41
C TYR A 435 -6.63 14.63 -5.73
N THR A 436 -7.63 15.22 -5.09
CA THR A 436 -8.77 14.50 -4.52
C THR A 436 -9.75 14.12 -5.64
N ARG A 437 -10.65 13.18 -5.37
CA ARG A 437 -11.73 12.84 -6.30
C ARG A 437 -12.58 14.06 -6.63
N GLN A 438 -12.86 14.89 -5.64
CA GLN A 438 -13.61 16.12 -5.84
C GLN A 438 -12.86 17.12 -6.75
N SER A 439 -11.57 17.35 -6.51
CA SER A 439 -10.78 18.34 -7.28
C SER A 439 -10.51 17.89 -8.73
N THR A 440 -10.52 16.58 -8.99
CA THR A 440 -10.30 15.99 -10.32
C THR A 440 -11.59 15.78 -11.11
N GLY A 441 -12.76 15.91 -10.47
CA GLY A 441 -14.03 15.57 -11.10
C GLY A 441 -14.16 14.08 -11.45
N PHE A 442 -13.45 13.23 -10.70
CA PHE A 442 -13.42 11.79 -10.97
C PHE A 442 -14.79 11.16 -10.89
N THR A 443 -15.13 10.41 -11.93
CA THR A 443 -16.30 9.53 -11.99
C THR A 443 -15.84 8.16 -12.51
N PRO A 444 -16.08 7.06 -11.78
CA PRO A 444 -15.81 5.72 -12.31
C PRO A 444 -16.64 5.44 -13.58
N PRO A 445 -16.15 4.63 -14.52
CA PRO A 445 -14.85 3.93 -14.55
C PRO A 445 -13.71 4.80 -15.03
N ILE A 446 -12.50 4.22 -15.01
CA ILE A 446 -11.29 4.84 -15.56
C ILE A 446 -11.50 5.26 -17.01
N SER A 447 -10.93 6.42 -17.41
CA SER A 447 -11.00 6.93 -18.77
C SER A 447 -10.62 5.87 -19.82
N PRO A 448 -11.44 5.67 -20.88
CA PRO A 448 -11.12 4.73 -21.97
C PRO A 448 -9.80 5.01 -22.67
N GLU A 449 -9.30 6.25 -22.63
CA GLU A 449 -8.01 6.63 -23.22
C GLU A 449 -6.81 5.88 -22.61
N LEU A 450 -6.98 5.36 -21.41
CA LEU A 450 -5.96 4.56 -20.74
C LEU A 450 -5.98 3.09 -21.17
N ASP A 451 -7.01 2.62 -21.89
CA ASP A 451 -7.10 1.23 -22.35
C ASP A 451 -5.94 0.82 -23.25
N ARG A 452 -5.40 1.78 -24.04
CA ARG A 452 -4.22 1.55 -24.90
C ARG A 452 -3.00 1.03 -24.12
N TYR A 453 -2.89 1.28 -22.80
CA TYR A 453 -1.79 0.77 -21.97
C TYR A 453 -2.08 -0.63 -21.40
N ALA A 454 -3.32 -1.10 -21.51
CA ALA A 454 -3.75 -2.45 -21.14
C ALA A 454 -3.70 -3.42 -22.32
N ASP A 455 -3.63 -2.92 -23.58
CA ASP A 455 -3.67 -3.71 -24.80
C ASP A 455 -2.30 -4.28 -25.16
N ARG A 456 -2.23 -5.59 -25.44
CA ARG A 456 -0.99 -6.32 -25.76
C ARG A 456 -0.43 -5.94 -27.14
N GLU A 457 -1.28 -5.46 -28.07
CA GLU A 457 -0.90 -5.18 -29.46
C GLU A 457 -0.43 -3.72 -29.69
N ALA A 458 -0.63 -2.83 -28.71
CA ALA A 458 -0.28 -1.41 -28.83
C ALA A 458 1.22 -1.09 -28.64
N ASP A 459 2.06 -2.09 -28.45
CA ASP A 459 3.48 -1.93 -28.04
C ASP A 459 4.36 -1.18 -29.07
N ASP A 460 4.06 -1.30 -30.37
CA ASP A 460 4.89 -0.67 -31.43
C ASP A 460 4.57 0.83 -31.61
N GLN A 461 3.32 1.24 -31.39
CA GLN A 461 2.93 2.66 -31.51
C GLN A 461 3.35 3.52 -30.32
N VAL A 462 3.35 2.96 -29.11
CA VAL A 462 3.78 3.69 -27.90
C VAL A 462 5.30 3.97 -27.94
N GLN A 463 6.09 3.17 -28.65
CA GLN A 463 7.52 3.43 -28.84
C GLN A 463 7.80 4.55 -29.86
N GLU A 464 6.93 4.78 -30.84
CA GLU A 464 7.08 5.86 -31.85
C GLU A 464 6.61 7.22 -31.33
N ASP A 465 5.53 7.28 -30.52
CA ASP A 465 5.01 8.53 -29.94
C ASP A 465 5.89 9.11 -28.82
N VAL A 466 6.99 8.40 -28.48
CA VAL A 466 7.83 8.71 -27.30
C VAL A 466 9.29 9.00 -27.71
N LYS A 467 9.59 9.06 -29.01
CA LYS A 467 10.86 9.60 -29.51
C LYS A 467 10.77 11.11 -29.67
#